data_fc6cae504fe934a61119016b1c087455
#
_entry.id   fc6cae504fe934a61119016b1c087455
#
_cell.length_a   1.000
_cell.length_b   1.000
_cell.length_c   1.000
_cell.angle_alpha   90.00
_cell.angle_beta   90.00
_cell.angle_gamma   90.00
#
_symmetry.space_group_name_H-M   'P 1'
#
loop_
_entity.id
_entity.type
_entity.pdbx_description
1 polymer ?
#
loop_
_entity_poly.entity_id
_entity_poly.type
_entity_poly.pdbx_seq_one_letter_code
_entity_poly.pdbx_strand_id
1 'polypeptide(L)'
;MAAKAIDVNGTIKIYSTVPKSWGNIIGEFNNLSDSELETHGFYNIEYPSDYDAEIHNLGSLSFDSDNSVFSYSKTNKEWSQSVSELKAQKIINLKSIYTHKLYKTDWIIIRDQELGNTTEQSVLDARAALRTECKSHEDSISALTTKSSIVKYSLPSLI
;
A
#
# COMPACT_ATOMS: atom_id res chain seq x y z
N MET A 1 -5.57 9.97 21.73
CA MET A 1 -6.98 10.08 21.31
C MET A 1 -7.02 10.02 19.78
N ALA A 2 -8.08 9.42 19.24
CA ALA A 2 -8.32 9.45 17.78
C ALA A 2 -8.72 10.87 17.35
N ALA A 3 -8.45 11.21 16.08
CA ALA A 3 -8.89 12.48 15.53
C ALA A 3 -10.43 12.53 15.49
N LYS A 4 -10.98 13.70 15.77
CA LYS A 4 -12.42 13.96 15.73
C LYS A 4 -12.75 15.00 14.66
N ALA A 5 -13.98 14.97 14.16
CA ALA A 5 -14.50 15.99 13.28
C ALA A 5 -15.82 16.56 13.79
N ILE A 6 -16.13 17.78 13.38
CA ILE A 6 -17.38 18.48 13.66
C ILE A 6 -17.81 19.28 12.44
N ASP A 7 -19.10 19.32 12.17
CA ASP A 7 -19.66 20.26 11.18
C ASP A 7 -20.01 21.58 11.88
N VAL A 8 -19.39 22.64 11.42
CA VAL A 8 -19.69 24.01 11.87
C VAL A 8 -20.26 24.79 10.70
N ASN A 9 -21.58 24.95 10.68
CA ASN A 9 -22.30 25.67 9.64
C ASN A 9 -22.02 25.17 8.19
N GLY A 10 -22.03 23.84 8.00
CA GLY A 10 -21.78 23.23 6.70
C GLY A 10 -20.28 23.10 6.35
N THR A 11 -19.40 23.44 7.29
CA THR A 11 -17.95 23.26 7.11
C THR A 11 -17.44 22.23 8.10
N ILE A 12 -16.90 21.11 7.59
CA ILE A 12 -16.33 20.05 8.42
C ILE A 12 -14.92 20.48 8.86
N LYS A 13 -14.72 20.54 10.17
CA LYS A 13 -13.40 20.81 10.80
C LYS A 13 -12.88 19.56 11.45
N ILE A 14 -11.60 19.25 11.20
CA ILE A 14 -10.91 18.08 11.74
C ILE A 14 -9.97 18.55 12.85
N TYR A 15 -10.03 17.86 13.96
CA TYR A 15 -9.17 18.08 15.13
C TYR A 15 -8.36 16.79 15.40
N SER A 16 -7.05 16.88 15.24
CA SER A 16 -6.13 15.79 15.64
C SER A 16 -6.12 15.61 17.17
N THR A 17 -6.42 16.70 17.89
CA THR A 17 -6.62 16.71 19.34
C THR A 17 -7.80 17.62 19.63
N VAL A 18 -8.76 17.14 20.40
CA VAL A 18 -9.92 17.92 20.84
C VAL A 18 -9.45 19.17 21.59
N PRO A 19 -10.02 20.35 21.31
CA PRO A 19 -9.61 21.59 21.98
C PRO A 19 -9.92 21.55 23.48
N LYS A 20 -9.12 22.25 24.29
CA LYS A 20 -9.36 22.34 25.75
C LYS A 20 -10.62 23.12 26.11
N SER A 21 -11.10 23.96 25.22
CA SER A 21 -12.30 24.78 25.44
C SER A 21 -13.16 24.77 24.18
N TRP A 22 -14.47 24.63 24.37
CA TRP A 22 -15.47 24.67 23.31
C TRP A 22 -16.83 25.17 23.82
N GLY A 23 -17.45 26.11 23.13
CA GLY A 23 -18.70 26.72 23.60
C GLY A 23 -18.56 27.33 24.98
N ASN A 24 -19.36 26.88 25.93
CA ASN A 24 -19.38 27.33 27.32
C ASN A 24 -18.43 26.53 28.26
N ILE A 25 -17.75 25.50 27.74
CA ILE A 25 -16.82 24.67 28.54
C ILE A 25 -15.39 25.21 28.35
N ILE A 26 -14.78 25.61 29.46
CA ILE A 26 -13.44 26.22 29.48
C ILE A 26 -12.47 25.29 30.23
N GLY A 27 -11.40 24.88 29.56
CA GLY A 27 -10.26 24.16 30.15
C GLY A 27 -10.38 22.64 30.22
N GLU A 28 -11.58 22.06 30.22
CA GLU A 28 -11.82 20.64 30.48
C GLU A 28 -12.50 19.89 29.29
N PHE A 29 -12.77 20.58 28.20
CA PHE A 29 -13.51 20.00 27.07
C PHE A 29 -12.82 18.77 26.46
N ASN A 30 -11.50 18.77 26.38
CA ASN A 30 -10.71 17.64 25.89
C ASN A 30 -10.67 16.41 26.83
N ASN A 31 -11.20 16.53 28.05
CA ASN A 31 -11.29 15.45 29.03
C ASN A 31 -12.65 14.74 29.01
N LEU A 32 -13.59 15.25 28.22
CA LEU A 32 -14.90 14.63 28.04
C LEU A 32 -14.78 13.25 27.39
N SER A 33 -15.68 12.35 27.73
CA SER A 33 -15.85 11.05 27.07
C SER A 33 -16.32 11.23 25.63
N ASP A 34 -16.15 10.20 24.80
CA ASP A 34 -16.60 10.21 23.40
C ASP A 34 -18.10 10.52 23.30
N SER A 35 -18.93 9.93 24.17
CA SER A 35 -20.37 10.16 24.18
C SER A 35 -20.73 11.62 24.58
N GLU A 36 -19.96 12.23 25.45
CA GLU A 36 -20.16 13.64 25.79
C GLU A 36 -19.72 14.56 24.65
N LEU A 37 -18.60 14.24 24.00
CA LEU A 37 -18.12 14.98 22.82
C LEU A 37 -19.14 14.93 21.68
N GLU A 38 -19.79 13.79 21.48
CA GLU A 38 -20.86 13.64 20.48
C GLU A 38 -22.05 14.58 20.74
N THR A 39 -22.41 14.82 22.01
CA THR A 39 -23.47 15.82 22.33
C THR A 39 -23.11 17.23 21.90
N HIS A 40 -21.83 17.51 21.71
CA HIS A 40 -21.30 18.77 21.19
C HIS A 40 -20.98 18.72 19.69
N GLY A 41 -21.33 17.63 19.00
CA GLY A 41 -21.15 17.46 17.57
C GLY A 41 -19.76 16.97 17.15
N PHE A 42 -18.91 16.55 18.10
CA PHE A 42 -17.59 15.98 17.81
C PHE A 42 -17.69 14.47 17.69
N TYR A 43 -17.55 13.95 16.49
CA TYR A 43 -17.63 12.52 16.20
C TYR A 43 -16.29 11.96 15.73
N ASN A 44 -16.13 10.65 15.87
CA ASN A 44 -14.97 9.94 15.35
C ASN A 44 -14.87 10.04 13.84
N ILE A 45 -13.65 9.92 13.32
CA ILE A 45 -13.39 9.85 11.89
C ILE A 45 -13.05 8.40 11.55
N GLU A 46 -13.75 7.84 10.57
CA GLU A 46 -13.51 6.50 10.09
C GLU A 46 -13.09 6.51 8.62
N TYR A 47 -12.23 5.57 8.29
CA TYR A 47 -11.85 5.27 6.91
C TYR A 47 -12.69 4.09 6.42
N PRO A 48 -13.01 4.03 5.11
CA PRO A 48 -13.65 2.83 4.57
C PRO A 48 -12.85 1.58 4.91
N SER A 49 -13.51 0.53 5.40
CA SER A 49 -12.86 -0.69 5.91
C SER A 49 -11.97 -1.39 4.88
N ASP A 50 -12.27 -1.21 3.59
CA ASP A 50 -11.55 -1.74 2.45
C ASP A 50 -10.68 -0.68 1.73
N TYR A 51 -10.37 0.44 2.41
CA TYR A 51 -9.49 1.46 1.87
C TYR A 51 -8.05 0.94 1.78
N ASP A 52 -7.47 1.12 0.62
CA ASP A 52 -6.09 0.77 0.32
C ASP A 52 -5.45 1.92 -0.47
N ALA A 53 -4.49 2.58 0.15
CA ALA A 53 -3.83 3.75 -0.43
C ALA A 53 -3.08 3.47 -1.75
N GLU A 54 -2.78 2.22 -2.06
CA GLU A 54 -2.15 1.87 -3.34
C GLU A 54 -3.14 1.96 -4.51
N ILE A 55 -4.42 1.63 -4.27
CA ILE A 55 -5.44 1.51 -5.33
C ILE A 55 -6.63 2.46 -5.19
N HIS A 56 -6.74 3.17 -4.05
CA HIS A 56 -7.83 4.10 -3.82
C HIS A 56 -7.32 5.53 -3.57
N ASN A 57 -8.13 6.50 -3.96
CA ASN A 57 -8.05 7.87 -3.49
C ASN A 57 -9.11 8.09 -2.42
N LEU A 58 -8.75 8.81 -1.36
CA LEU A 58 -9.75 9.34 -0.43
C LEU A 58 -10.47 10.52 -1.08
N GLY A 59 -11.78 10.54 -0.94
CA GLY A 59 -12.62 11.65 -1.34
C GLY A 59 -12.96 12.56 -0.16
N SER A 60 -14.12 13.20 -0.22
CA SER A 60 -14.60 14.10 0.81
C SER A 60 -14.99 13.36 2.10
N LEU A 61 -14.80 14.03 3.22
CA LEU A 61 -15.32 13.63 4.52
C LEU A 61 -16.79 14.08 4.62
N SER A 62 -17.68 13.22 5.07
CA SER A 62 -19.09 13.49 5.30
C SER A 62 -19.55 12.83 6.59
N PHE A 63 -20.60 13.40 7.22
CA PHE A 63 -21.21 12.81 8.41
C PHE A 63 -22.15 11.65 8.00
N ASP A 64 -21.93 10.50 8.59
CA ASP A 64 -22.80 9.33 8.50
C ASP A 64 -23.69 9.29 9.75
N SER A 65 -24.98 9.64 9.57
CA SER A 65 -25.93 9.72 10.66
C SER A 65 -26.34 8.34 11.21
N ASP A 66 -26.23 7.30 10.40
CA ASP A 66 -26.64 5.96 10.81
C ASP A 66 -25.63 5.32 11.78
N ASN A 67 -24.34 5.66 11.57
CA ASN A 67 -23.26 5.17 12.41
C ASN A 67 -22.73 6.23 13.39
N SER A 68 -23.22 7.46 13.34
CA SER A 68 -22.75 8.60 14.16
C SER A 68 -21.24 8.82 14.06
N VAL A 69 -20.71 8.83 12.84
CA VAL A 69 -19.29 9.05 12.55
C VAL A 69 -19.11 9.97 11.34
N PHE A 70 -17.93 10.59 11.24
CA PHE A 70 -17.50 11.16 9.97
C PHE A 70 -16.75 10.10 9.16
N SER A 71 -17.18 9.83 7.94
CA SER A 71 -16.53 8.87 7.08
C SER A 71 -16.00 9.49 5.78
N TYR A 72 -14.84 9.02 5.32
CA TYR A 72 -14.32 9.38 4.02
C TYR A 72 -15.00 8.57 2.92
N SER A 73 -15.39 9.23 1.83
CA SER A 73 -15.66 8.53 0.58
C SER A 73 -14.35 8.03 -0.03
N LYS A 74 -14.41 7.03 -0.91
CA LYS A 74 -13.26 6.56 -1.67
C LYS A 74 -13.61 6.38 -3.13
N THR A 75 -12.63 6.55 -3.99
CA THR A 75 -12.71 6.24 -5.42
C THR A 75 -11.51 5.38 -5.81
N ASN A 76 -11.68 4.52 -6.80
CA ASN A 76 -10.56 3.78 -7.36
C ASN A 76 -9.59 4.74 -8.05
N LYS A 77 -8.30 4.51 -7.88
CA LYS A 77 -7.29 5.23 -8.67
C LYS A 77 -7.42 4.87 -10.14
N GLU A 78 -7.26 5.86 -10.97
CA GLU A 78 -7.14 5.67 -12.41
C GLU A 78 -5.67 5.69 -12.81
N TRP A 79 -5.28 4.75 -13.65
CA TRP A 79 -3.94 4.69 -14.23
C TRP A 79 -4.06 4.94 -15.74
N SER A 80 -3.22 5.82 -16.26
CA SER A 80 -3.13 6.12 -17.70
C SER A 80 -2.64 4.92 -18.51
N GLN A 81 -1.79 4.07 -17.89
CA GLN A 81 -1.27 2.86 -18.54
C GLN A 81 -2.38 1.82 -18.72
N SER A 82 -2.29 1.07 -19.80
CA SER A 82 -3.08 -0.13 -20.06
C SER A 82 -2.65 -1.28 -19.13
N VAL A 83 -3.48 -2.32 -19.04
CA VAL A 83 -3.14 -3.57 -18.32
C VAL A 83 -1.84 -4.18 -18.87
N SER A 84 -1.65 -4.18 -20.19
CA SER A 84 -0.44 -4.72 -20.81
C SER A 84 0.82 -3.94 -20.48
N GLU A 85 0.75 -2.61 -20.45
CA GLU A 85 1.89 -1.76 -20.08
C GLU A 85 2.27 -1.91 -18.61
N LEU A 86 1.28 -1.98 -17.71
CA LEU A 86 1.54 -2.23 -16.29
C LEU A 86 2.19 -3.60 -16.05
N LYS A 87 1.72 -4.66 -16.75
CA LYS A 87 2.36 -5.98 -16.69
C LYS A 87 3.79 -5.92 -17.20
N ALA A 88 4.01 -5.32 -18.36
CA ALA A 88 5.35 -5.21 -18.95
C ALA A 88 6.31 -4.50 -17.98
N GLN A 89 5.89 -3.38 -17.38
CA GLN A 89 6.71 -2.66 -16.41
C GLN A 89 6.99 -3.51 -15.16
N LYS A 90 5.99 -4.22 -14.65
CA LYS A 90 6.15 -5.10 -13.48
C LYS A 90 7.13 -6.24 -13.75
N ILE A 91 7.07 -6.84 -14.96
CA ILE A 91 7.99 -7.89 -15.41
C ILE A 91 9.42 -7.36 -15.59
N ILE A 92 9.59 -6.14 -16.12
CA ILE A 92 10.91 -5.49 -16.21
C ILE A 92 11.52 -5.34 -14.82
N ASN A 93 10.74 -4.84 -13.86
CA ASN A 93 11.20 -4.68 -12.48
C ASN A 93 11.54 -6.04 -11.84
N LEU A 94 10.72 -7.07 -12.06
CA LEU A 94 10.99 -8.43 -11.61
C LEU A 94 12.31 -8.95 -12.17
N LYS A 95 12.51 -8.85 -13.48
CA LYS A 95 13.75 -9.32 -14.15
C LYS A 95 14.98 -8.60 -13.63
N SER A 96 14.88 -7.31 -13.34
CA SER A 96 15.99 -6.53 -12.73
C SER A 96 16.39 -7.12 -11.37
N ILE A 97 15.42 -7.51 -10.53
CA ILE A 97 15.68 -8.13 -9.24
C ILE A 97 16.43 -9.47 -9.40
N TYR A 98 15.96 -10.34 -10.30
CA TYR A 98 16.60 -11.65 -10.52
C TYR A 98 17.93 -11.55 -11.24
N THR A 99 18.12 -10.59 -12.14
CA THR A 99 19.43 -10.27 -12.71
C THR A 99 20.41 -9.90 -11.61
N HIS A 100 20.02 -9.06 -10.66
CA HIS A 100 20.88 -8.70 -9.54
C HIS A 100 21.21 -9.90 -8.65
N LYS A 101 20.24 -10.79 -8.38
CA LYS A 101 20.49 -12.03 -7.61
C LYS A 101 21.46 -12.95 -8.34
N LEU A 102 21.34 -13.11 -9.66
CA LEU A 102 22.23 -13.96 -10.48
C LEU A 102 23.64 -13.37 -10.59
N TYR A 103 23.77 -12.05 -10.66
CA TYR A 103 25.05 -11.35 -10.75
C TYR A 103 26.01 -11.71 -9.62
N LYS A 104 25.50 -12.02 -8.41
CA LYS A 104 26.32 -12.43 -7.25
C LYS A 104 27.18 -13.67 -7.53
N THR A 105 26.80 -14.49 -8.48
CA THR A 105 27.50 -15.76 -8.82
C THR A 105 28.03 -15.78 -10.25
N ASP A 106 27.87 -14.71 -11.06
CA ASP A 106 28.33 -14.66 -12.44
C ASP A 106 29.86 -14.79 -12.52
N TRP A 107 30.58 -14.14 -11.61
CA TRP A 107 32.02 -14.23 -11.54
C TRP A 107 32.55 -15.65 -11.33
N ILE A 108 31.81 -16.51 -10.62
CA ILE A 108 32.17 -17.93 -10.39
C ILE A 108 32.10 -18.67 -11.74
N ILE A 109 31.00 -18.48 -12.48
CA ILE A 109 30.82 -19.11 -13.78
C ILE A 109 31.92 -18.69 -14.76
N ILE A 110 32.20 -17.37 -14.82
CA ILE A 110 33.21 -16.81 -15.74
C ILE A 110 34.59 -17.34 -15.37
N ARG A 111 34.98 -17.28 -14.08
CA ARG A 111 36.27 -17.79 -13.60
C ARG A 111 36.46 -19.25 -13.93
N ASP A 112 35.44 -20.10 -13.65
CA ASP A 112 35.55 -21.54 -13.86
C ASP A 112 35.67 -21.85 -15.37
N GLN A 113 34.94 -21.12 -16.22
CA GLN A 113 35.04 -21.26 -17.67
C GLN A 113 36.45 -20.84 -18.19
N GLU A 114 37.01 -19.72 -17.71
CA GLU A 114 38.32 -19.26 -18.10
C GLU A 114 39.44 -20.22 -17.67
N LEU A 115 39.30 -20.86 -16.52
CA LEU A 115 40.29 -21.81 -15.98
C LEU A 115 40.06 -23.24 -16.48
N GLY A 116 39.04 -23.51 -17.27
CA GLY A 116 38.67 -24.88 -17.71
C GLY A 116 38.16 -25.77 -16.56
N ASN A 117 37.71 -25.17 -15.46
CA ASN A 117 37.13 -25.87 -14.33
C ASN A 117 35.64 -26.17 -14.52
N THR A 118 35.15 -27.18 -13.82
CA THR A 118 33.71 -27.43 -13.73
C THR A 118 33.13 -26.60 -12.58
N THR A 119 32.12 -25.79 -12.85
CA THR A 119 31.43 -25.06 -11.80
C THR A 119 30.72 -26.01 -10.84
N GLU A 120 30.78 -25.71 -9.56
CA GLU A 120 30.16 -26.51 -8.50
C GLU A 120 28.64 -26.64 -8.74
N GLN A 121 28.13 -27.87 -8.62
CA GLN A 121 26.73 -28.20 -8.90
C GLN A 121 25.76 -27.37 -8.03
N SER A 122 26.10 -27.12 -6.76
CA SER A 122 25.33 -26.30 -5.84
C SER A 122 25.09 -24.87 -6.38
N VAL A 123 26.07 -24.28 -7.05
CA VAL A 123 25.97 -22.95 -7.70
C VAL A 123 25.02 -23.02 -8.89
N LEU A 124 25.15 -24.05 -9.71
CA LEU A 124 24.28 -24.27 -10.87
C LEU A 124 22.81 -24.47 -10.46
N ASP A 125 22.58 -25.30 -9.42
CA ASP A 125 21.26 -25.61 -8.89
C ASP A 125 20.61 -24.34 -8.28
N ALA A 126 21.36 -23.55 -7.51
CA ALA A 126 20.87 -22.28 -6.96
C ALA A 126 20.46 -21.30 -8.06
N ARG A 127 21.26 -21.20 -9.13
CA ARG A 127 20.95 -20.35 -10.29
C ARG A 127 19.72 -20.86 -11.07
N ALA A 128 19.57 -22.16 -11.22
CA ALA A 128 18.41 -22.77 -11.84
C ALA A 128 17.14 -22.49 -11.03
N ALA A 129 17.21 -22.61 -9.71
CA ALA A 129 16.11 -22.26 -8.79
C ALA A 129 15.67 -20.79 -8.94
N LEU A 130 16.61 -19.84 -8.98
CA LEU A 130 16.30 -18.41 -9.20
C LEU A 130 15.59 -18.15 -10.54
N ARG A 131 15.97 -18.85 -11.61
CA ARG A 131 15.31 -18.72 -12.92
C ARG A 131 13.90 -19.29 -12.89
N THR A 132 13.71 -20.42 -12.23
CA THR A 132 12.39 -21.06 -12.06
C THR A 132 11.46 -20.16 -11.24
N GLU A 133 11.96 -19.59 -10.14
CA GLU A 133 11.22 -18.67 -9.31
C GLU A 133 10.82 -17.40 -10.09
N CYS A 134 11.75 -16.81 -10.84
CA CYS A 134 11.47 -15.66 -11.72
C CYS A 134 10.36 -15.99 -12.71
N LYS A 135 10.42 -17.14 -13.36
CA LYS A 135 9.40 -17.59 -14.32
C LYS A 135 8.03 -17.76 -13.67
N SER A 136 7.97 -18.31 -12.46
CA SER A 136 6.72 -18.46 -11.69
C SER A 136 6.08 -17.10 -11.40
N HIS A 137 6.87 -16.10 -11.03
CA HIS A 137 6.39 -14.72 -10.83
C HIS A 137 5.92 -14.08 -12.15
N GLU A 138 6.65 -14.29 -13.26
CA GLU A 138 6.23 -13.80 -14.58
C GLU A 138 4.86 -14.38 -14.99
N ASP A 139 4.65 -15.69 -14.77
CA ASP A 139 3.39 -16.34 -15.08
C ASP A 139 2.26 -15.83 -14.20
N SER A 140 2.54 -15.61 -12.91
CA SER A 140 1.59 -15.02 -11.98
C SER A 140 1.18 -13.59 -12.39
N ILE A 141 2.14 -12.73 -12.75
CA ILE A 141 1.86 -11.38 -13.25
C ILE A 141 1.06 -11.44 -14.56
N SER A 142 1.41 -12.36 -15.45
CA SER A 142 0.74 -12.53 -16.74
C SER A 142 -0.71 -12.95 -16.60
N ALA A 143 -1.04 -13.71 -15.56
CA ALA A 143 -2.40 -14.16 -15.26
C ALA A 143 -3.31 -13.05 -14.69
N LEU A 144 -2.76 -11.95 -14.14
CA LEU A 144 -3.56 -10.86 -13.59
C LEU A 144 -4.36 -10.16 -14.69
N THR A 145 -5.60 -9.78 -14.39
CA THR A 145 -6.51 -9.18 -15.38
C THR A 145 -6.87 -7.73 -15.11
N THR A 146 -6.65 -7.23 -13.90
CA THR A 146 -7.01 -5.87 -13.50
C THR A 146 -5.79 -5.01 -13.17
N LYS A 147 -5.87 -3.71 -13.41
CA LYS A 147 -4.80 -2.75 -13.07
C LYS A 147 -4.49 -2.80 -11.56
N SER A 148 -5.51 -2.83 -10.71
CA SER A 148 -5.35 -2.90 -9.26
C SER A 148 -4.58 -4.15 -8.81
N SER A 149 -4.89 -5.32 -9.35
CA SER A 149 -4.18 -6.56 -9.00
C SER A 149 -2.71 -6.54 -9.43
N ILE A 150 -2.41 -5.89 -10.57
CA ILE A 150 -1.03 -5.74 -11.04
C ILE A 150 -0.25 -4.79 -10.13
N VAL A 151 -0.84 -3.65 -9.76
CA VAL A 151 -0.22 -2.67 -8.84
C VAL A 151 0.09 -3.33 -7.51
N LYS A 152 -0.87 -4.05 -6.93
CA LYS A 152 -0.75 -4.74 -5.64
C LYS A 152 0.16 -5.98 -5.66
N TYR A 153 0.55 -6.46 -6.81
CA TYR A 153 1.42 -7.64 -6.88
C TYR A 153 2.78 -7.35 -6.24
N SER A 154 3.07 -8.01 -5.13
CA SER A 154 4.35 -7.86 -4.41
C SER A 154 5.47 -8.54 -5.16
N LEU A 155 6.51 -7.79 -5.50
CA LEU A 155 7.76 -8.34 -6.04
C LEU A 155 8.64 -8.86 -4.89
N PRO A 156 9.46 -9.90 -5.15
CA PRO A 156 10.42 -10.36 -4.15
C PRO A 156 11.44 -9.28 -3.80
N SER A 157 12.01 -9.36 -2.60
CA SER A 157 13.05 -8.44 -2.17
C SER A 157 14.38 -8.69 -2.89
N LEU A 158 15.22 -7.65 -2.93
CA LEU A 158 16.58 -7.70 -3.48
C LEU A 158 17.60 -8.44 -2.59
N ILE A 159 17.21 -8.83 -1.37
CA ILE A 159 18.12 -9.41 -0.35
C ILE A 159 18.64 -10.76 -0.78
#